data_c342c1bced19fe899cf3a7c334f93439
#
_entry.id   c342c1bced19fe899cf3a7c334f93439
#
_cell.length_a   1.000
_cell.length_b   1.000
_cell.length_c   1.000
_cell.angle_alpha   90.00
_cell.angle_beta   90.00
_cell.angle_gamma   90.00
#
_symmetry.space_group_name_H-M   'P 1'
#
loop_
_entity.id
_entity.type
_entity.pdbx_description
1 polymer ?
#
loop_
_entity_poly.entity_id
_entity_poly.type
_entity_poly.pdbx_seq_one_letter_code
_entity_poly.pdbx_strand_id
1 'polypeptide(L)'
;MGRPGYVYIMASQRNGTIYLGATSDLPKRVHEHREGLIEGFTKKYGCKLLVWFEAYDDLQEARATELRMKNWNRQWKLKRIERMNPEWNDLWFEIVK
;
A
#
# COMPACT_ATOMS: atom_id res chain seq x y z
N MET A 1 -0.54 -16.72 18.61
CA MET A 1 -1.16 -15.53 18.05
C MET A 1 -0.21 -14.86 17.11
N GLY A 2 -0.67 -14.57 15.91
CA GLY A 2 0.15 -13.93 14.92
C GLY A 2 0.20 -12.42 15.10
N ARG A 3 1.12 -11.78 14.42
CA ARG A 3 1.14 -10.33 14.33
C ARG A 3 0.08 -9.87 13.33
N PRO A 4 -0.51 -8.71 13.55
CA PRO A 4 -1.41 -8.15 12.53
C PRO A 4 -0.63 -7.90 11.25
N GLY A 5 -1.33 -7.83 10.14
CA GLY A 5 -0.73 -7.56 8.86
C GLY A 5 -1.57 -6.57 8.09
N TYR A 6 -0.94 -5.91 7.13
CA TYR A 6 -1.59 -4.92 6.28
C TYR A 6 -1.17 -5.15 4.85
N VAL A 7 -2.12 -5.05 3.94
CA VAL A 7 -1.81 -4.92 2.51
C VAL A 7 -2.01 -3.45 2.19
N TYR A 8 -1.12 -2.87 1.40
CA TYR A 8 -1.18 -1.45 1.11
C TYR A 8 -0.76 -1.18 -0.32
N ILE A 9 -1.19 -0.02 -0.84
CA ILE A 9 -0.77 0.43 -2.16
C ILE A 9 -0.21 1.85 -2.03
N MET A 10 1.02 2.03 -2.52
CA MET A 10 1.64 3.34 -2.65
C MET A 10 1.49 3.79 -4.10
N ALA A 11 1.41 5.08 -4.33
CA ALA A 11 1.29 5.63 -5.67
C ALA A 11 2.19 6.85 -5.84
N SER A 12 2.61 7.09 -7.07
CA SER A 12 3.40 8.28 -7.40
C SER A 12 2.50 9.51 -7.49
N GLN A 13 1.27 9.33 -7.95
CA GLN A 13 0.27 10.38 -8.10
C GLN A 13 -1.05 9.70 -8.47
N ARG A 14 -2.13 10.48 -8.55
CA ARG A 14 -3.41 9.95 -8.99
C ARG A 14 -3.25 9.33 -10.38
N ASN A 15 -3.71 8.08 -10.51
CA ASN A 15 -3.60 7.30 -11.76
C ASN A 15 -2.18 7.07 -12.24
N GLY A 16 -1.20 7.26 -11.34
CA GLY A 16 0.20 7.07 -11.68
C GLY A 16 0.68 5.66 -11.43
N THR A 17 2.00 5.53 -11.24
CA THR A 17 2.63 4.26 -10.92
C THR A 17 2.18 3.81 -9.51
N ILE A 18 1.86 2.53 -9.36
CA ILE A 18 1.44 1.98 -8.08
C ILE A 18 2.35 0.84 -7.66
N TYR A 19 2.47 0.67 -6.34
CA TYR A 19 3.25 -0.41 -5.73
C TYR A 19 2.38 -1.08 -4.65
N LEU A 20 2.28 -2.39 -4.72
CA LEU A 20 1.51 -3.19 -3.78
C LEU A 20 2.45 -3.93 -2.84
N GLY A 21 2.22 -3.84 -1.54
CA GLY A 21 3.06 -4.49 -0.55
C GLY A 21 2.27 -4.99 0.64
N ALA A 22 2.96 -5.72 1.52
CA ALA A 22 2.41 -6.17 2.79
C ALA A 22 3.42 -5.90 3.90
N THR A 23 2.92 -5.62 5.11
CA THR A 23 3.78 -5.30 6.24
C THR A 23 3.06 -5.60 7.55
N SER A 24 3.83 -5.84 8.60
CA SER A 24 3.27 -5.95 9.94
C SER A 24 3.22 -4.59 10.66
N ASP A 25 3.85 -3.56 10.06
CA ASP A 25 3.92 -2.23 10.67
C ASP A 25 3.69 -1.18 9.58
N LEU A 26 2.43 -0.83 9.38
CA LEU A 26 2.06 0.07 8.29
C LEU A 26 2.69 1.47 8.42
N PRO A 27 2.61 2.15 9.59
CA PRO A 27 3.20 3.48 9.68
C PRO A 27 4.69 3.48 9.40
N LYS A 28 5.42 2.50 9.93
CA LYS A 28 6.87 2.42 9.71
C LYS A 28 7.18 2.21 8.23
N ARG A 29 6.51 1.27 7.58
CA ARG A 29 6.77 0.94 6.19
C ARG A 29 6.42 2.11 5.26
N VAL A 30 5.29 2.77 5.52
CA VAL A 30 4.89 3.92 4.70
C VAL A 30 5.88 5.06 4.88
N HIS A 31 6.33 5.30 6.13
CA HIS A 31 7.36 6.31 6.39
C HIS A 31 8.63 6.02 5.56
N GLU A 32 9.05 4.76 5.53
CA GLU A 32 10.25 4.38 4.78
C GLU A 32 10.09 4.65 3.29
N HIS A 33 8.90 4.39 2.73
CA HIS A 33 8.64 4.70 1.33
C HIS A 33 8.65 6.21 1.09
N ARG A 34 8.03 6.99 1.96
CA ARG A 34 7.94 8.44 1.82
C ARG A 34 9.31 9.09 1.85
N GLU A 35 10.20 8.57 2.69
CA GLU A 35 11.55 9.15 2.85
C GLU A 35 12.55 8.55 1.87
N GLY A 36 12.13 7.61 1.03
CA GLY A 36 13.03 7.00 0.06
C GLY A 36 14.08 6.10 0.69
N LEU A 37 13.77 5.52 1.85
CA LEU A 37 14.72 4.67 2.58
C LEU A 37 14.78 3.25 2.05
N ILE A 38 13.78 2.83 1.27
CA ILE A 38 13.74 1.51 0.69
C ILE A 38 14.20 1.61 -0.76
N GLU A 39 15.33 0.96 -1.06
CA GLU A 39 15.84 0.93 -2.42
C GLU A 39 14.89 0.11 -3.30
N GLY A 40 14.82 0.47 -4.58
CA GLY A 40 14.04 -0.28 -5.56
C GLY A 40 12.89 0.52 -6.14
N PHE A 41 11.79 -0.20 -6.43
CA PHE A 41 10.68 0.32 -7.24
C PHE A 41 10.07 1.61 -6.70
N THR A 42 9.71 1.66 -5.41
CA THR A 42 9.02 2.83 -4.88
C THR A 42 9.90 4.08 -4.89
N LYS A 43 11.18 3.90 -4.61
CA LYS A 43 12.13 5.01 -4.65
C LYS A 43 12.34 5.49 -6.08
N LYS A 44 12.53 4.55 -7.00
CA LYS A 44 12.77 4.84 -8.40
C LYS A 44 11.63 5.63 -9.04
N TYR A 45 10.39 5.24 -8.74
CA TYR A 45 9.22 5.86 -9.36
C TYR A 45 8.51 6.88 -8.49
N GLY A 46 9.08 7.19 -7.34
CA GLY A 46 8.51 8.21 -6.46
C GLY A 46 7.14 7.86 -5.88
N CYS A 47 6.92 6.59 -5.55
CA CYS A 47 5.63 6.15 -5.00
C CYS A 47 5.57 6.48 -3.51
N LYS A 48 5.22 7.72 -3.19
CA LYS A 48 5.25 8.24 -1.82
C LYS A 48 3.88 8.47 -1.19
N LEU A 49 2.80 8.35 -1.97
CA LEU A 49 1.44 8.53 -1.46
C LEU A 49 0.89 7.18 -1.04
N LEU A 50 0.32 7.10 0.16
CA LEU A 50 -0.43 5.93 0.58
C LEU A 50 -1.87 6.11 0.11
N VAL A 51 -2.31 5.29 -0.85
CA VAL A 51 -3.62 5.49 -1.46
C VAL A 51 -4.64 4.41 -1.09
N TRP A 52 -4.19 3.31 -0.50
CA TRP A 52 -5.09 2.23 -0.07
C TRP A 52 -4.39 1.33 0.94
N PHE A 53 -5.15 0.82 1.92
CA PHE A 53 -4.66 -0.22 2.80
C PHE A 53 -5.83 -1.01 3.38
N GLU A 54 -5.53 -2.22 3.83
CA GLU A 54 -6.50 -3.08 4.50
C GLU A 54 -5.78 -3.88 5.59
N ALA A 55 -6.40 -3.95 6.76
CA ALA A 55 -5.82 -4.65 7.90
C ALA A 55 -6.31 -6.08 7.96
N TYR A 56 -5.43 -6.97 8.41
CA TYR A 56 -5.72 -8.39 8.62
C TYR A 56 -5.25 -8.78 10.02
N ASP A 57 -5.90 -9.78 10.62
CA ASP A 57 -5.51 -10.24 11.95
C ASP A 57 -4.13 -10.89 11.95
N ASP A 58 -3.68 -11.34 10.80
CA ASP A 58 -2.51 -12.18 10.65
C ASP A 58 -1.69 -11.72 9.46
N LEU A 59 -0.38 -11.54 9.68
CA LEU A 59 0.53 -11.14 8.61
C LEU A 59 0.54 -12.14 7.46
N GLN A 60 0.35 -13.42 7.74
CA GLN A 60 0.31 -14.42 6.67
C GLN A 60 -0.91 -14.26 5.77
N GLU A 61 -2.07 -13.89 6.35
CA GLU A 61 -3.23 -13.56 5.54
C GLU A 61 -2.97 -12.36 4.66
N ALA A 62 -2.32 -11.34 5.21
CA ALA A 62 -1.97 -10.14 4.45
C ALA A 62 -1.06 -10.51 3.28
N ARG A 63 -0.05 -11.33 3.53
CA ARG A 63 0.87 -11.76 2.47
C ARG A 63 0.18 -12.58 1.39
N ALA A 64 -0.73 -13.48 1.80
CA ALA A 64 -1.47 -14.27 0.84
C ALA A 64 -2.35 -13.37 -0.04
N THR A 65 -2.99 -12.36 0.57
CA THR A 65 -3.80 -11.42 -0.17
C THR A 65 -2.95 -10.58 -1.11
N GLU A 66 -1.77 -10.13 -0.65
CA GLU A 66 -0.85 -9.40 -1.50
C GLU A 66 -0.48 -10.19 -2.75
N LEU A 67 -0.14 -11.47 -2.57
CA LEU A 67 0.22 -12.33 -3.69
C LEU A 67 -0.93 -12.49 -4.69
N ARG A 68 -2.17 -12.64 -4.18
CA ARG A 68 -3.33 -12.71 -5.07
C ARG A 68 -3.53 -11.40 -5.84
N MET A 69 -3.43 -10.29 -5.15
CA MET A 69 -3.64 -8.98 -5.76
C MET A 69 -2.57 -8.63 -6.77
N LYS A 70 -1.35 -9.15 -6.59
CA LYS A 70 -0.29 -8.91 -7.58
C LYS A 70 -0.61 -9.53 -8.93
N ASN A 71 -1.46 -10.56 -8.95
CA ASN A 71 -1.90 -11.20 -10.19
C ASN A 71 -3.10 -10.52 -10.84
N TRP A 72 -3.70 -9.55 -10.15
CA TRP A 72 -4.81 -8.77 -10.72
C TRP A 72 -4.28 -7.86 -11.82
N ASN A 73 -5.13 -7.59 -12.82
CA ASN A 73 -4.77 -6.57 -13.79
C ASN A 73 -4.86 -5.18 -13.12
N ARG A 74 -4.33 -4.18 -13.81
CA ARG A 74 -4.27 -2.83 -13.25
C ARG A 74 -5.66 -2.28 -12.93
N GLN A 75 -6.64 -2.51 -13.78
CA GLN A 75 -8.00 -1.99 -13.58
C GLN A 75 -8.61 -2.46 -12.26
N TRP A 76 -8.39 -3.71 -11.89
CA TRP A 76 -8.92 -4.24 -10.64
C TRP A 76 -8.25 -3.55 -9.44
N LYS A 77 -6.96 -3.28 -9.53
CA LYS A 77 -6.25 -2.58 -8.47
C LYS A 77 -6.75 -1.14 -8.33
N LEU A 78 -6.97 -0.46 -9.46
CA LEU A 78 -7.49 0.90 -9.44
C LEU A 78 -8.89 0.95 -8.82
N LYS A 79 -9.74 0.00 -9.16
CA LYS A 79 -11.08 -0.08 -8.58
C LYS A 79 -11.02 -0.27 -7.08
N ARG A 80 -10.09 -1.09 -6.60
CA ARG A 80 -9.94 -1.31 -5.16
C ARG A 80 -9.52 -0.01 -4.46
N ILE A 81 -8.60 0.73 -5.04
CA ILE A 81 -8.19 2.03 -4.50
C ILE A 81 -9.40 2.97 -4.45
N GLU A 82 -10.10 3.11 -5.56
CA GLU A 82 -11.14 4.12 -5.68
C GLU A 82 -12.41 3.81 -4.88
N ARG A 83 -12.64 2.54 -4.54
CA ARG A 83 -13.73 2.18 -3.65
C ARG A 83 -13.52 2.78 -2.27
N MET A 84 -12.28 2.81 -1.79
CA MET A 84 -11.93 3.36 -0.49
C MET A 84 -11.58 4.85 -0.56
N ASN A 85 -10.93 5.26 -1.65
CA ASN A 85 -10.26 6.56 -1.75
C ASN A 85 -10.40 7.10 -3.17
N PRO A 86 -11.61 7.56 -3.55
CA PRO A 86 -11.87 7.94 -4.94
C PRO A 86 -10.99 9.08 -5.46
N GLU A 87 -10.47 9.92 -4.57
CA GLU A 87 -9.64 11.06 -4.98
C GLU A 87 -8.15 10.77 -4.91
N TRP A 88 -7.76 9.56 -4.50
CA TRP A 88 -6.35 9.17 -4.34
C TRP A 88 -5.61 10.10 -3.37
N ASN A 89 -6.29 10.49 -2.29
CA ASN A 89 -5.68 11.30 -1.24
C ASN A 89 -4.59 10.49 -0.54
N ASP A 90 -3.60 11.21 0.01
CA ASP A 90 -2.55 10.56 0.78
C ASP A 90 -3.11 10.19 2.16
N LEU A 91 -3.31 8.89 2.39
CA LEU A 91 -3.89 8.39 3.63
C LEU A 91 -2.89 8.34 4.79
N TRP A 92 -1.65 8.77 4.54
CA TRP A 92 -0.61 8.83 5.57
C TRP A 92 -1.13 9.53 6.82
N PHE A 93 -1.80 10.67 6.63
CA PHE A 93 -2.29 11.47 7.74
C PHE A 93 -3.41 10.79 8.52
N GLU A 94 -4.03 9.76 7.96
CA GLU A 94 -5.06 8.98 8.64
C GLU A 94 -4.45 7.92 9.54
N ILE A 95 -3.28 7.37 9.20
CA ILE A 95 -2.68 6.27 9.94
C ILE A 95 -1.71 6.73 11.03
N VAL A 96 -1.34 8.01 11.06
CA VAL A 96 -0.39 8.54 12.05
C VAL A 96 -1.02 9.48 13.07
N LYS A 97 -2.34 9.48 13.17
CA LYS A 97 -3.03 10.32 14.16
C LYS A 97 -2.71 9.90 15.57
#